data_46228be2eac63408f25605834145cd63
#
_entry.id   46228be2eac63408f25605834145cd63
#
_cell.length_a   1.000
_cell.length_b   1.000
_cell.length_c   1.000
_cell.angle_alpha   90.00
_cell.angle_beta   90.00
_cell.angle_gamma   90.00
#
_symmetry.space_group_name_H-M   'P 1'
#
loop_
_entity.id
_entity.type
_entity.pdbx_description
1 polymer ?
#
loop_
_entity_poly.entity_id
_entity_poly.type
_entity_poly.pdbx_seq_one_letter_code
_entity_poly.pdbx_strand_id
1 'polypeptide(L)'
;MSRRHLTVLAALTPILSAVWLISLSGQATPASNLRNLLIKDDIQQADAVLLRSPRSAETLAFQGEVDFRKGNFEKARTSYQAAIQMNEKTARAHFGLGKLALAKVNSKTALSEFRRAIALDPMEPLYHFYASEAADLEKNTAESRKHLEEYVRLDRHDDEDRLTEAKAGLALMAAFGNKEYAVIKAPDQPAPIPLRKMLNLIFADVKINGKGPYNFVVDTGASQTALSEKLARDLGLKAITSTVLHGVGGSGKANSNIYRISQLQIGDVSVGDLPVGTFDDPVISQLADGIIGTAMLADFMVTINYPEGRMELTHKPLPTTDAIPIWCVSNMLLLPADANGKPGNFIVDTGAITSVLSLSMANAMGINEKTPGALVDMGIAGVGGAQGVTLMLPQLTLKTVRQSETLNQALAIDLKEVSRMLGTEVSGVAGFDFLKNYKLTLDYYKAEIHLTK
;
A
#
# COMPACT_ATOMS: atom_id res chain seq x y z
N MET A 1 -5.92 92.95 30.23
CA MET A 1 -6.07 93.14 28.79
C MET A 1 -6.12 91.75 28.15
N SER A 2 -7.26 91.32 27.82
CA SER A 2 -7.76 91.02 26.43
C SER A 2 -7.36 89.68 25.87
N ARG A 3 -8.33 88.79 25.91
CA ARG A 3 -8.93 88.06 24.76
C ARG A 3 -8.08 86.85 24.16
N ARG A 4 -8.54 85.76 23.79
CA ARG A 4 -9.87 85.26 23.37
C ARG A 4 -9.90 83.73 23.44
N HIS A 5 -11.05 83.18 23.70
CA HIS A 5 -11.46 81.79 23.40
C HIS A 5 -11.29 81.46 21.93
N LEU A 6 -10.95 80.20 21.62
CA LEU A 6 -11.57 79.51 20.51
C LEU A 6 -11.61 77.98 20.77
N THR A 7 -12.81 77.53 20.80
CA THR A 7 -13.24 76.11 20.76
C THR A 7 -12.79 75.46 19.44
N VAL A 8 -12.30 74.26 19.48
CA VAL A 8 -12.46 73.29 18.39
C VAL A 8 -12.81 71.94 18.96
N LEU A 9 -14.10 71.64 18.87
CA LEU A 9 -14.59 70.24 18.72
C LEU A 9 -14.10 69.76 17.37
N ALA A 10 -13.59 68.58 17.30
CA ALA A 10 -13.85 67.52 16.33
C ALA A 10 -12.71 66.55 16.24
N ALA A 11 -13.04 65.35 16.42
CA ALA A 11 -12.60 64.09 15.81
C ALA A 11 -12.18 63.01 16.82
N LEU A 12 -13.18 62.51 17.50
CA LEU A 12 -13.17 61.14 18.01
C LEU A 12 -14.02 60.26 17.10
N THR A 13 -13.39 59.61 16.17
CA THR A 13 -13.70 58.40 15.40
C THR A 13 -12.80 58.40 14.15
N PRO A 14 -12.13 57.31 13.75
CA PRO A 14 -12.38 55.90 13.96
C PRO A 14 -11.15 55.08 14.39
N ILE A 15 -11.13 54.57 15.59
CA ILE A 15 -10.12 53.55 15.98
C ILE A 15 -10.82 52.20 16.26
N LEU A 16 -12.12 52.09 16.03
CA LEU A 16 -12.85 50.83 16.28
C LEU A 16 -13.00 49.91 15.05
N SER A 17 -12.51 50.29 13.88
CA SER A 17 -12.55 49.44 12.67
C SER A 17 -11.25 48.68 12.35
N ALA A 18 -10.14 49.02 13.05
CA ALA A 18 -8.85 48.34 12.80
C ALA A 18 -8.56 47.17 13.77
N VAL A 19 -9.32 47.05 14.86
CA VAL A 19 -9.13 45.94 15.83
C VAL A 19 -9.85 44.68 15.43
N TRP A 20 -10.80 44.73 14.50
CA TRP A 20 -11.53 43.54 13.97
C TRP A 20 -10.84 42.85 12.77
N LEU A 21 -9.83 43.46 12.19
CA LEU A 21 -9.05 42.88 11.07
C LEU A 21 -7.78 42.16 11.49
N ILE A 22 -7.34 42.28 12.76
CA ILE A 22 -6.11 41.64 13.25
C ILE A 22 -6.39 40.30 13.98
N SER A 23 -7.63 39.98 14.32
CA SER A 23 -7.98 38.72 14.95
C SER A 23 -8.39 37.60 13.95
N LEU A 24 -8.32 37.83 12.65
CA LEU A 24 -8.62 36.83 11.60
C LEU A 24 -7.38 36.23 10.91
N SER A 25 -6.19 36.62 11.30
CA SER A 25 -4.95 36.17 10.65
C SER A 25 -4.23 35.00 11.33
N GLY A 26 -4.93 34.21 12.15
CA GLY A 26 -4.31 33.10 12.87
C GLY A 26 -5.14 31.82 12.99
N GLN A 27 -6.38 31.79 12.50
CA GLN A 27 -7.15 30.54 12.47
C GLN A 27 -6.84 29.79 11.17
N ALA A 28 -6.23 28.61 11.32
CA ALA A 28 -6.04 27.69 10.19
C ALA A 28 -7.37 27.50 9.47
N THR A 29 -7.39 27.63 8.14
CA THR A 29 -8.60 27.34 7.38
C THR A 29 -9.00 25.87 7.60
N PRO A 30 -10.29 25.52 7.52
CA PRO A 30 -10.73 24.12 7.64
C PRO A 30 -9.92 23.19 6.72
N ALA A 31 -9.58 23.63 5.52
CA ALA A 31 -8.78 22.87 4.57
C ALA A 31 -7.33 22.65 5.05
N SER A 32 -6.66 23.68 5.60
CA SER A 32 -5.29 23.52 6.14
C SER A 32 -5.28 22.62 7.38
N ASN A 33 -6.31 22.72 8.23
CA ASN A 33 -6.46 21.84 9.38
C ASN A 33 -6.67 20.38 8.95
N LEU A 34 -7.57 20.11 8.02
CA LEU A 34 -7.82 18.76 7.46
C LEU A 34 -6.56 18.16 6.84
N ARG A 35 -5.81 18.97 6.06
CA ARG A 35 -4.53 18.52 5.50
C ARG A 35 -3.55 18.08 6.59
N ASN A 36 -3.38 18.90 7.63
CA ASN A 36 -2.46 18.59 8.74
C ASN A 36 -2.87 17.32 9.51
N LEU A 37 -4.18 17.11 9.71
CA LEU A 37 -4.69 15.90 10.32
C LEU A 37 -4.40 14.65 9.47
N LEU A 38 -4.57 14.77 8.15
CA LEU A 38 -4.26 13.67 7.22
C LEU A 38 -2.75 13.37 7.16
N ILE A 39 -1.89 14.38 7.20
CA ILE A 39 -0.42 14.18 7.29
C ILE A 39 -0.05 13.42 8.57
N LYS A 40 -0.72 13.74 9.70
CA LYS A 40 -0.52 13.07 10.99
C LYS A 40 -1.23 11.74 11.13
N ASP A 41 -1.94 11.31 10.10
CA ASP A 41 -2.79 10.12 10.08
C ASP A 41 -3.89 10.11 11.17
N ASP A 42 -4.33 11.31 11.61
CA ASP A 42 -5.43 11.45 12.57
C ASP A 42 -6.79 11.45 11.83
N ILE A 43 -7.15 10.28 11.33
CA ILE A 43 -8.35 10.07 10.51
C ILE A 43 -9.64 10.32 11.31
N GLN A 44 -9.65 9.97 12.61
CA GLN A 44 -10.81 10.18 13.46
C GLN A 44 -11.11 11.66 13.65
N GLN A 45 -10.07 12.46 13.88
CA GLN A 45 -10.23 13.88 14.07
C GLN A 45 -10.55 14.58 12.75
N ALA A 46 -9.98 14.13 11.63
CA ALA A 46 -10.32 14.63 10.29
C ALA A 46 -11.81 14.41 9.97
N ASP A 47 -12.34 13.22 10.27
CA ASP A 47 -13.75 12.89 10.09
C ASP A 47 -14.66 13.79 10.97
N ALA A 48 -14.31 14.00 12.25
CA ALA A 48 -15.03 14.86 13.16
C ALA A 48 -15.05 16.35 12.71
N VAL A 49 -13.98 16.82 12.09
CA VAL A 49 -13.90 18.17 11.49
C VAL A 49 -14.81 18.25 10.27
N LEU A 50 -14.79 17.24 9.39
CA LEU A 50 -15.63 17.21 8.18
C LEU A 50 -17.12 17.23 8.51
N LEU A 51 -17.55 16.49 9.54
CA LEU A 51 -18.95 16.49 9.99
C LEU A 51 -19.49 17.88 10.40
N ARG A 52 -18.60 18.79 10.78
CA ARG A 52 -18.94 20.17 11.19
C ARG A 52 -18.64 21.21 10.11
N SER A 53 -18.01 20.80 9.02
CA SER A 53 -17.61 21.70 7.94
C SER A 53 -18.76 21.93 6.94
N PRO A 54 -18.89 23.15 6.40
CA PRO A 54 -19.84 23.41 5.32
C PRO A 54 -19.54 22.51 4.11
N ARG A 55 -20.61 22.06 3.46
CA ARG A 55 -20.47 21.27 2.24
C ARG A 55 -19.92 22.12 1.11
N SER A 56 -18.77 21.74 0.57
CA SER A 56 -18.08 22.36 -0.55
C SER A 56 -17.38 21.30 -1.38
N ALA A 57 -16.92 21.63 -2.58
CA ALA A 57 -16.12 20.71 -3.39
C ALA A 57 -14.85 20.27 -2.64
N GLU A 58 -14.20 21.17 -1.92
CA GLU A 58 -13.00 20.88 -1.13
C GLU A 58 -13.28 19.92 0.03
N THR A 59 -14.34 20.18 0.82
CA THR A 59 -14.70 19.29 1.94
C THR A 59 -15.17 17.93 1.46
N LEU A 60 -15.83 17.83 0.31
CA LEU A 60 -16.17 16.55 -0.32
C LEU A 60 -14.90 15.79 -0.80
N ALA A 61 -13.91 16.49 -1.33
CA ALA A 61 -12.64 15.87 -1.71
C ALA A 61 -11.87 15.34 -0.48
N PHE A 62 -11.87 16.09 0.64
CA PHE A 62 -11.32 15.59 1.91
C PHE A 62 -12.13 14.41 2.49
N GLN A 63 -13.47 14.41 2.35
CA GLN A 63 -14.28 13.26 2.74
C GLN A 63 -13.89 12.02 1.94
N GLY A 64 -13.67 12.17 0.64
CA GLY A 64 -13.16 11.09 -0.20
C GLY A 64 -11.80 10.56 0.27
N GLU A 65 -10.89 11.43 0.69
CA GLU A 65 -9.59 11.02 1.25
C GLU A 65 -9.75 10.26 2.57
N VAL A 66 -10.60 10.74 3.48
CA VAL A 66 -10.91 10.04 4.74
C VAL A 66 -11.55 8.69 4.47
N ASP A 67 -12.51 8.61 3.55
CA ASP A 67 -13.14 7.33 3.17
C ASP A 67 -12.14 6.36 2.54
N PHE A 68 -11.22 6.85 1.69
CA PHE A 68 -10.14 6.04 1.12
C PHE A 68 -9.25 5.46 2.24
N ARG A 69 -8.83 6.30 3.19
CA ARG A 69 -7.98 5.87 4.31
C ARG A 69 -8.68 4.89 5.26
N LYS A 70 -9.99 4.94 5.37
CA LYS A 70 -10.80 3.96 6.07
C LYS A 70 -11.05 2.66 5.27
N GLY A 71 -10.51 2.55 4.06
CA GLY A 71 -10.77 1.41 3.16
C GLY A 71 -12.17 1.42 2.53
N ASN A 72 -12.93 2.50 2.65
CA ASN A 72 -14.28 2.65 2.08
C ASN A 72 -14.20 3.19 0.64
N PHE A 73 -13.54 2.45 -0.25
CA PHE A 73 -13.18 2.92 -1.60
C PHE A 73 -14.38 3.37 -2.46
N GLU A 74 -15.53 2.70 -2.37
CA GLU A 74 -16.72 3.11 -3.14
C GLU A 74 -17.35 4.41 -2.59
N LYS A 75 -17.31 4.63 -1.27
CA LYS A 75 -17.71 5.91 -0.68
C LYS A 75 -16.74 7.02 -1.09
N ALA A 76 -15.43 6.74 -1.06
CA ALA A 76 -14.40 7.66 -1.53
C ALA A 76 -14.67 8.09 -2.98
N ARG A 77 -14.96 7.13 -3.86
CA ARG A 77 -15.33 7.41 -5.27
C ARG A 77 -16.50 8.37 -5.37
N THR A 78 -17.57 8.08 -4.63
CA THR A 78 -18.79 8.90 -4.62
C THR A 78 -18.49 10.33 -4.17
N SER A 79 -17.70 10.49 -3.12
CA SER A 79 -17.33 11.80 -2.56
C SER A 79 -16.45 12.60 -3.55
N TYR A 80 -15.46 11.97 -4.21
CA TYR A 80 -14.63 12.62 -5.22
C TYR A 80 -15.45 13.04 -6.45
N GLN A 81 -16.34 12.17 -6.93
CA GLN A 81 -17.22 12.50 -8.06
C GLN A 81 -18.15 13.67 -7.72
N ALA A 82 -18.73 13.69 -6.53
CA ALA A 82 -19.56 14.82 -6.06
C ALA A 82 -18.75 16.12 -5.96
N ALA A 83 -17.49 16.05 -5.53
CA ALA A 83 -16.58 17.20 -5.51
C ALA A 83 -16.36 17.79 -6.90
N ILE A 84 -16.08 16.94 -7.90
CA ILE A 84 -15.87 17.36 -9.30
C ILE A 84 -17.17 17.92 -9.90
N GLN A 85 -18.32 17.31 -9.62
CA GLN A 85 -19.62 17.83 -10.06
C GLN A 85 -19.89 19.23 -9.52
N MET A 86 -19.46 19.51 -8.28
CA MET A 86 -19.61 20.83 -7.68
C MET A 86 -18.57 21.84 -8.20
N ASN A 87 -17.34 21.41 -8.41
CA ASN A 87 -16.27 22.20 -8.99
C ASN A 87 -15.26 21.29 -9.70
N GLU A 88 -15.24 21.31 -11.03
CA GLU A 88 -14.33 20.51 -11.86
C GLU A 88 -12.84 20.83 -11.66
N LYS A 89 -12.53 22.00 -11.04
CA LYS A 89 -11.15 22.43 -10.72
C LYS A 89 -10.67 21.94 -9.35
N THR A 90 -11.30 20.96 -8.76
CA THR A 90 -10.91 20.41 -7.47
C THR A 90 -9.78 19.38 -7.65
N ALA A 91 -8.53 19.84 -7.61
CA ALA A 91 -7.33 19.03 -7.86
C ALA A 91 -7.29 17.76 -6.99
N ARG A 92 -7.59 17.87 -5.70
CA ARG A 92 -7.62 16.75 -4.75
C ARG A 92 -8.61 15.65 -5.16
N ALA A 93 -9.75 16.01 -5.75
CA ALA A 93 -10.73 15.02 -6.19
C ALA A 93 -10.23 14.22 -7.39
N HIS A 94 -9.59 14.88 -8.38
CA HIS A 94 -8.92 14.21 -9.47
C HIS A 94 -7.81 13.27 -8.97
N PHE A 95 -6.97 13.75 -8.05
CA PHE A 95 -5.96 12.92 -7.41
C PHE A 95 -6.56 11.67 -6.74
N GLY A 96 -7.63 11.82 -5.98
CA GLY A 96 -8.33 10.70 -5.33
C GLY A 96 -8.92 9.69 -6.32
N LEU A 97 -9.51 10.16 -7.43
CA LEU A 97 -9.97 9.27 -8.51
C LEU A 97 -8.81 8.55 -9.19
N GLY A 98 -7.66 9.22 -9.37
CA GLY A 98 -6.43 8.61 -9.85
C GLY A 98 -5.96 7.46 -8.95
N LYS A 99 -5.92 7.67 -7.63
CA LYS A 99 -5.57 6.60 -6.66
C LYS A 99 -6.54 5.41 -6.74
N LEU A 100 -7.84 5.67 -6.84
CA LEU A 100 -8.83 4.60 -7.01
C LEU A 100 -8.68 3.85 -8.33
N ALA A 101 -8.29 4.53 -9.40
CA ALA A 101 -8.00 3.91 -10.68
C ALA A 101 -6.75 3.03 -10.60
N LEU A 102 -5.67 3.47 -9.93
CA LEU A 102 -4.49 2.63 -9.64
C LEU A 102 -4.87 1.39 -8.85
N ALA A 103 -5.66 1.55 -7.80
CA ALA A 103 -6.11 0.43 -6.97
C ALA A 103 -6.99 -0.57 -7.75
N LYS A 104 -7.48 -0.21 -8.93
CA LYS A 104 -8.16 -1.09 -9.90
C LYS A 104 -7.27 -1.43 -11.11
N VAL A 105 -5.96 -1.24 -10.98
CA VAL A 105 -4.95 -1.53 -12.01
C VAL A 105 -5.25 -0.84 -13.35
N ASN A 106 -5.97 0.28 -13.32
CA ASN A 106 -6.25 1.11 -14.49
C ASN A 106 -5.28 2.30 -14.57
N SER A 107 -4.03 1.98 -14.88
CA SER A 107 -2.91 2.95 -14.94
C SER A 107 -3.15 4.10 -15.92
N LYS A 108 -3.79 3.84 -17.07
CA LYS A 108 -4.14 4.90 -18.05
C LYS A 108 -5.09 5.94 -17.49
N THR A 109 -6.16 5.48 -16.85
CA THR A 109 -7.12 6.39 -16.18
C THR A 109 -6.44 7.09 -15.02
N ALA A 110 -5.66 6.38 -14.22
CA ALA A 110 -4.93 6.96 -13.10
C ALA A 110 -4.00 8.09 -13.55
N LEU A 111 -3.15 7.84 -14.55
CA LEU A 111 -2.22 8.83 -15.09
C LEU A 111 -2.95 10.05 -15.67
N SER A 112 -4.09 9.85 -16.33
CA SER A 112 -4.93 10.95 -16.85
C SER A 112 -5.45 11.82 -15.70
N GLU A 113 -5.95 11.21 -14.61
CA GLU A 113 -6.48 11.93 -13.47
C GLU A 113 -5.37 12.65 -12.68
N PHE A 114 -4.18 12.03 -12.54
CA PHE A 114 -3.03 12.68 -11.91
C PHE A 114 -2.51 13.87 -12.74
N ARG A 115 -2.45 13.76 -14.05
CA ARG A 115 -2.10 14.90 -14.92
C ARG A 115 -3.09 16.06 -14.77
N ARG A 116 -4.38 15.78 -14.58
CA ARG A 116 -5.39 16.80 -14.28
C ARG A 116 -5.15 17.44 -12.92
N ALA A 117 -4.89 16.65 -11.89
CA ALA A 117 -4.57 17.16 -10.56
C ALA A 117 -3.33 18.07 -10.57
N ILE A 118 -2.25 17.65 -11.25
CA ILE A 118 -1.01 18.42 -11.43
C ILE A 118 -1.27 19.71 -12.20
N ALA A 119 -2.08 19.69 -13.24
CA ALA A 119 -2.41 20.91 -14.01
C ALA A 119 -3.16 21.95 -13.16
N LEU A 120 -3.93 21.51 -12.16
CA LEU A 120 -4.69 22.36 -11.25
C LEU A 120 -3.86 22.84 -10.04
N ASP A 121 -2.97 21.99 -9.52
CA ASP A 121 -2.06 22.31 -8.41
C ASP A 121 -0.70 21.63 -8.63
N PRO A 122 0.20 22.29 -9.40
CA PRO A 122 1.51 21.71 -9.73
C PRO A 122 2.50 21.68 -8.56
N MET A 123 2.17 22.31 -7.44
CA MET A 123 3.04 22.40 -6.27
C MET A 123 2.76 21.34 -5.20
N GLU A 124 1.81 20.43 -5.44
CA GLU A 124 1.51 19.33 -4.54
C GLU A 124 2.38 18.11 -4.87
N PRO A 125 3.38 17.76 -4.00
CA PRO A 125 4.36 16.71 -4.31
C PRO A 125 3.71 15.34 -4.57
N LEU A 126 2.71 14.98 -3.77
CA LEU A 126 2.07 13.65 -3.87
C LEU A 126 1.45 13.37 -5.24
N TYR A 127 0.99 14.43 -5.96
CA TYR A 127 0.45 14.23 -7.31
C TYR A 127 1.51 13.73 -8.27
N HIS A 128 2.73 14.24 -8.14
CA HIS A 128 3.88 13.80 -8.94
C HIS A 128 4.33 12.39 -8.56
N PHE A 129 4.39 12.05 -7.27
CA PHE A 129 4.75 10.70 -6.83
C PHE A 129 3.83 9.64 -7.47
N TYR A 130 2.52 9.80 -7.31
CA TYR A 130 1.55 8.85 -7.87
C TYR A 130 1.46 8.89 -9.41
N ALA A 131 1.74 10.03 -10.03
CA ALA A 131 1.85 10.11 -11.49
C ALA A 131 3.07 9.32 -12.00
N SER A 132 4.17 9.28 -11.24
CA SER A 132 5.34 8.46 -11.60
C SER A 132 5.03 6.97 -11.53
N GLU A 133 4.31 6.50 -10.49
CA GLU A 133 3.87 5.10 -10.39
C GLU A 133 2.98 4.71 -11.58
N ALA A 134 1.99 5.55 -11.91
CA ALA A 134 1.10 5.28 -13.03
C ALA A 134 1.84 5.28 -14.37
N ALA A 135 2.82 6.15 -14.55
CA ALA A 135 3.66 6.21 -15.76
C ALA A 135 4.59 4.99 -15.87
N ASP A 136 5.10 4.49 -14.75
CA ASP A 136 5.93 3.29 -14.71
C ASP A 136 5.13 2.04 -15.11
N LEU A 137 3.91 1.88 -14.61
CA LEU A 137 2.99 0.82 -15.02
C LEU A 137 2.63 0.89 -16.51
N GLU A 138 2.61 2.07 -17.11
CA GLU A 138 2.47 2.28 -18.57
C GLU A 138 3.79 2.11 -19.34
N LYS A 139 4.87 1.70 -18.65
CA LYS A 139 6.24 1.56 -19.19
C LYS A 139 6.79 2.88 -19.81
N ASN A 140 6.26 4.02 -19.36
CA ASN A 140 6.72 5.34 -19.73
C ASN A 140 7.79 5.86 -18.76
N THR A 141 8.97 5.25 -18.81
CA THR A 141 10.08 5.55 -17.90
C THR A 141 10.52 7.02 -17.93
N ALA A 142 10.40 7.69 -19.08
CA ALA A 142 10.77 9.10 -19.20
C ALA A 142 9.82 10.01 -18.40
N GLU A 143 8.52 9.76 -18.46
CA GLU A 143 7.52 10.51 -17.71
C GLU A 143 7.58 10.15 -16.21
N SER A 144 7.77 8.87 -15.88
CA SER A 144 7.96 8.41 -14.51
C SER A 144 9.16 9.14 -13.86
N ARG A 145 10.31 9.14 -14.50
CA ARG A 145 11.51 9.88 -14.04
C ARG A 145 11.22 11.36 -13.80
N LYS A 146 10.61 12.03 -14.79
CA LYS A 146 10.27 13.46 -14.66
C LYS A 146 9.44 13.73 -13.42
N HIS A 147 8.44 12.91 -13.17
CA HIS A 147 7.56 13.08 -12.02
C HIS A 147 8.28 12.75 -10.69
N LEU A 148 9.15 11.74 -10.62
CA LEU A 148 9.97 11.50 -9.43
C LEU A 148 10.93 12.65 -9.14
N GLU A 149 11.56 13.23 -10.17
CA GLU A 149 12.44 14.40 -10.02
C GLU A 149 11.67 15.60 -9.47
N GLU A 150 10.44 15.84 -9.97
CA GLU A 150 9.57 16.90 -9.46
C GLU A 150 9.11 16.62 -8.02
N TYR A 151 8.76 15.37 -7.67
CA TYR A 151 8.44 15.01 -6.30
C TYR A 151 9.60 15.33 -5.35
N VAL A 152 10.81 14.89 -5.67
CA VAL A 152 12.02 15.17 -4.85
C VAL A 152 12.30 16.66 -4.77
N ARG A 153 12.11 17.43 -5.85
CA ARG A 153 12.28 18.89 -5.86
C ARG A 153 11.28 19.63 -4.97
N LEU A 154 10.04 19.13 -4.93
CA LEU A 154 8.92 19.75 -4.19
C LEU A 154 8.80 19.24 -2.77
N ASP A 155 9.60 18.24 -2.37
CA ASP A 155 9.49 17.56 -1.09
C ASP A 155 9.45 18.56 0.09
N ARG A 156 8.55 18.27 1.02
CA ARG A 156 8.29 19.08 2.22
C ARG A 156 8.74 18.40 3.50
N HIS A 157 9.42 17.26 3.38
CA HIS A 157 9.81 16.40 4.50
C HIS A 157 8.61 15.91 5.34
N ASP A 158 7.46 15.77 4.69
CA ASP A 158 6.24 15.25 5.32
C ASP A 158 6.26 13.71 5.43
N ASP A 159 7.08 13.03 4.58
CA ASP A 159 7.21 11.56 4.52
C ASP A 159 8.61 11.16 4.04
N GLU A 160 9.51 10.95 4.98
CA GLU A 160 10.93 10.58 4.70
C GLU A 160 11.05 9.20 4.05
N ASP A 161 10.15 8.27 4.34
CA ASP A 161 10.17 6.93 3.73
C ASP A 161 9.87 7.04 2.24
N ARG A 162 8.86 7.80 1.87
CA ARG A 162 8.49 8.02 0.46
C ARG A 162 9.56 8.83 -0.28
N LEU A 163 10.20 9.78 0.39
CA LEU A 163 11.35 10.50 -0.19
C LEU A 163 12.51 9.53 -0.48
N THR A 164 12.78 8.61 0.45
CA THR A 164 13.81 7.58 0.28
C THR A 164 13.45 6.64 -0.88
N GLU A 165 12.21 6.23 -0.99
CA GLU A 165 11.70 5.41 -2.09
C GLU A 165 11.84 6.12 -3.45
N ALA A 166 11.46 7.39 -3.53
CA ALA A 166 11.60 8.18 -4.76
C ALA A 166 13.07 8.31 -5.20
N LYS A 167 13.98 8.58 -4.26
CA LYS A 167 15.42 8.64 -4.54
C LYS A 167 15.97 7.29 -4.98
N ALA A 168 15.52 6.20 -4.36
CA ALA A 168 15.88 4.85 -4.77
C ALA A 168 15.38 4.54 -6.20
N GLY A 169 14.15 4.92 -6.54
CA GLY A 169 13.61 4.80 -7.89
C GLY A 169 14.44 5.54 -8.94
N LEU A 170 14.84 6.79 -8.66
CA LEU A 170 15.73 7.55 -9.55
C LEU A 170 17.11 6.89 -9.70
N ALA A 171 17.69 6.34 -8.63
CA ALA A 171 18.95 5.63 -8.67
C ALA A 171 18.85 4.34 -9.50
N LEU A 172 17.74 3.60 -9.38
CA LEU A 172 17.46 2.43 -10.22
C LEU A 172 17.34 2.83 -11.69
N MET A 173 16.55 3.84 -12.02
CA MET A 173 16.42 4.34 -13.39
C MET A 173 17.78 4.79 -13.98
N ALA A 174 18.68 5.35 -13.17
CA ALA A 174 20.03 5.69 -13.60
C ALA A 174 20.89 4.46 -13.86
N ALA A 175 20.80 3.43 -12.99
CA ALA A 175 21.59 2.21 -13.09
C ALA A 175 21.16 1.31 -14.27
N PHE A 176 19.86 1.27 -14.57
CA PHE A 176 19.35 0.52 -15.73
C PHE A 176 19.44 1.32 -17.04
N GLY A 177 19.53 2.66 -16.95
CA GLY A 177 19.56 3.55 -18.11
C GLY A 177 18.25 3.47 -18.91
N ASN A 178 18.39 3.37 -20.25
CA ASN A 178 17.24 3.19 -21.15
C ASN A 178 16.92 1.72 -21.46
N LYS A 179 17.50 0.79 -20.69
CA LYS A 179 17.22 -0.64 -20.86
C LYS A 179 15.91 -1.00 -20.19
N GLU A 180 15.16 -1.84 -20.87
CA GLU A 180 14.02 -2.50 -20.26
C GLU A 180 14.53 -3.40 -19.12
N TYR A 181 13.87 -3.35 -17.96
CA TYR A 181 14.14 -4.23 -16.82
C TYR A 181 12.93 -5.14 -16.57
N ALA A 182 13.13 -6.17 -15.76
CA ALA A 182 12.14 -7.22 -15.51
C ALA A 182 11.66 -7.91 -16.82
N VAL A 183 12.60 -8.18 -17.74
CA VAL A 183 12.28 -8.78 -19.04
C VAL A 183 11.89 -10.23 -18.86
N ILE A 184 10.62 -10.54 -19.17
CA ILE A 184 10.05 -11.88 -19.01
C ILE A 184 10.35 -12.74 -20.23
N LYS A 185 10.80 -13.97 -19.96
CA LYS A 185 10.88 -15.08 -20.93
C LYS A 185 10.13 -16.26 -20.35
N ALA A 186 9.00 -16.55 -20.93
CA ALA A 186 8.14 -17.66 -20.54
C ALA A 186 7.55 -18.33 -21.79
N PRO A 187 7.38 -19.66 -21.81
CA PRO A 187 6.61 -20.33 -22.85
C PRO A 187 5.13 -19.93 -22.73
N ASP A 188 4.36 -20.10 -23.82
CA ASP A 188 2.91 -19.79 -23.81
C ASP A 188 2.14 -20.64 -22.77
N GLN A 189 2.63 -21.84 -22.49
CA GLN A 189 2.10 -22.75 -21.47
C GLN A 189 3.26 -23.28 -20.63
N PRO A 190 3.68 -22.54 -19.58
CA PRO A 190 4.75 -23.00 -18.71
C PRO A 190 4.33 -24.25 -17.93
N ALA A 191 5.31 -25.13 -17.68
CA ALA A 191 5.06 -26.29 -16.82
C ALA A 191 4.71 -25.86 -15.40
N PRO A 192 3.84 -26.60 -14.70
CA PRO A 192 3.56 -26.36 -13.30
C PRO A 192 4.84 -26.43 -12.44
N ILE A 193 5.04 -25.45 -11.58
CA ILE A 193 6.17 -25.33 -10.68
C ILE A 193 5.83 -26.07 -9.38
N PRO A 194 6.58 -27.12 -9.00
CA PRO A 194 6.38 -27.80 -7.73
C PRO A 194 6.62 -26.85 -6.55
N LEU A 195 5.71 -26.88 -5.57
CA LEU A 195 5.84 -26.15 -4.32
C LEU A 195 6.10 -27.13 -3.16
N ARG A 196 7.07 -26.79 -2.33
CA ARG A 196 7.31 -27.48 -1.07
C ARG A 196 6.62 -26.72 0.05
N LYS A 197 5.93 -27.43 0.93
CA LYS A 197 5.25 -26.84 2.09
C LYS A 197 6.04 -27.15 3.36
N MET A 198 6.37 -26.11 4.12
CA MET A 198 7.04 -26.21 5.41
C MET A 198 6.57 -25.07 6.33
N LEU A 199 6.19 -25.37 7.56
CA LEU A 199 5.71 -24.41 8.56
C LEU A 199 4.55 -23.52 8.05
N ASN A 200 3.64 -24.09 7.25
CA ASN A 200 2.54 -23.36 6.58
C ASN A 200 2.98 -22.31 5.54
N LEU A 201 4.24 -22.29 5.15
CA LEU A 201 4.77 -21.51 4.04
C LEU A 201 4.92 -22.40 2.81
N ILE A 202 4.86 -21.77 1.63
CA ILE A 202 5.08 -22.41 0.34
C ILE A 202 6.39 -21.94 -0.27
N PHE A 203 7.20 -22.88 -0.72
CA PHE A 203 8.53 -22.63 -1.23
C PHE A 203 8.67 -23.14 -2.67
N ALA A 204 9.41 -22.39 -3.47
CA ALA A 204 9.79 -22.78 -4.82
C ALA A 204 11.31 -22.77 -4.98
N ASP A 205 11.81 -23.62 -5.88
CA ASP A 205 13.22 -23.65 -6.26
C ASP A 205 13.51 -22.58 -7.30
N VAL A 206 14.46 -21.69 -7.00
CA VAL A 206 14.83 -20.54 -7.84
C VAL A 206 16.30 -20.60 -8.19
N LYS A 207 16.64 -20.28 -9.44
CA LYS A 207 18.03 -20.04 -9.85
C LYS A 207 18.26 -18.54 -10.04
N ILE A 208 19.37 -18.06 -9.54
CA ILE A 208 19.83 -16.66 -9.69
C ILE A 208 21.11 -16.65 -10.49
N ASN A 209 21.10 -15.96 -11.63
CA ASN A 209 22.25 -15.86 -12.54
C ASN A 209 22.85 -17.25 -12.90
N GLY A 210 21.97 -18.24 -13.10
CA GLY A 210 22.32 -19.63 -13.42
C GLY A 210 22.79 -20.49 -12.23
N LYS A 211 22.94 -19.93 -11.04
CA LYS A 211 23.31 -20.65 -9.81
C LYS A 211 22.08 -21.06 -9.00
N GLY A 212 22.20 -22.09 -8.21
CA GLY A 212 21.12 -22.63 -7.36
C GLY A 212 20.88 -24.13 -7.63
N PRO A 213 19.70 -24.70 -7.28
CA PRO A 213 18.51 -23.99 -6.82
C PRO A 213 18.66 -23.40 -5.41
N TYR A 214 18.03 -22.27 -5.18
CA TYR A 214 17.86 -21.62 -3.89
C TYR A 214 16.42 -21.74 -3.42
N ASN A 215 16.20 -21.74 -2.11
CA ASN A 215 14.90 -21.94 -1.49
C ASN A 215 14.17 -20.60 -1.28
N PHE A 216 13.14 -20.32 -2.06
CA PHE A 216 12.39 -19.07 -2.00
C PHE A 216 10.96 -19.25 -1.49
N VAL A 217 10.53 -18.42 -0.56
CA VAL A 217 9.11 -18.29 -0.17
C VAL A 217 8.35 -17.59 -1.30
N VAL A 218 7.18 -18.10 -1.66
CA VAL A 218 6.23 -17.39 -2.53
C VAL A 218 5.33 -16.56 -1.63
N ASP A 219 5.45 -15.23 -1.70
CA ASP A 219 4.90 -14.31 -0.72
C ASP A 219 4.19 -13.13 -1.39
N THR A 220 2.86 -13.17 -1.42
CA THR A 220 2.03 -12.08 -1.95
C THR A 220 1.82 -10.95 -0.92
N GLY A 221 2.27 -11.12 0.30
CA GLY A 221 2.37 -10.08 1.32
C GLY A 221 3.65 -9.25 1.24
N ALA A 222 4.62 -9.65 0.39
CA ALA A 222 5.83 -8.89 0.13
C ALA A 222 5.69 -8.07 -1.16
N SER A 223 5.88 -6.73 -1.08
CA SER A 223 5.79 -5.84 -2.25
C SER A 223 6.94 -6.03 -3.24
N GLN A 224 8.10 -6.54 -2.79
CA GLN A 224 9.30 -6.72 -3.60
C GLN A 224 9.83 -8.15 -3.52
N THR A 225 10.49 -8.60 -4.59
CA THR A 225 11.34 -9.79 -4.55
C THR A 225 12.63 -9.45 -3.80
N ALA A 226 13.03 -10.29 -2.84
CA ALA A 226 14.18 -10.02 -1.99
C ALA A 226 15.05 -11.27 -1.80
N LEU A 227 16.35 -11.06 -1.61
CA LEU A 227 17.34 -12.08 -1.25
C LEU A 227 17.72 -11.93 0.23
N SER A 228 18.17 -13.01 0.87
CA SER A 228 18.89 -12.82 2.12
C SER A 228 20.19 -12.05 1.85
N GLU A 229 20.60 -11.18 2.76
CA GLU A 229 21.89 -10.46 2.64
C GLU A 229 23.07 -11.43 2.47
N LYS A 230 22.97 -12.62 3.08
CA LYS A 230 23.95 -13.67 2.90
C LYS A 230 24.02 -14.11 1.44
N LEU A 231 22.87 -14.42 0.81
CA LEU A 231 22.85 -14.85 -0.59
C LEU A 231 23.37 -13.77 -1.53
N ALA A 232 23.00 -12.49 -1.29
CA ALA A 232 23.50 -11.38 -2.10
C ALA A 232 25.04 -11.28 -2.05
N ARG A 233 25.63 -11.44 -0.85
CA ARG A 233 27.10 -11.49 -0.67
C ARG A 233 27.73 -12.70 -1.36
N ASP A 234 27.17 -13.91 -1.19
CA ASP A 234 27.67 -15.15 -1.76
C ASP A 234 27.65 -15.12 -3.32
N LEU A 235 26.68 -14.40 -3.89
CA LEU A 235 26.59 -14.15 -5.32
C LEU A 235 27.52 -13.04 -5.81
N GLY A 236 28.17 -12.29 -4.91
CA GLY A 236 29.06 -11.18 -5.25
C GLY A 236 28.33 -9.97 -5.83
N LEU A 237 27.06 -9.75 -5.47
CA LEU A 237 26.27 -8.64 -5.98
C LEU A 237 26.76 -7.31 -5.38
N LYS A 238 26.56 -6.23 -6.14
CA LYS A 238 26.87 -4.86 -5.70
C LYS A 238 25.56 -4.08 -5.56
N ALA A 239 25.37 -3.45 -4.40
CA ALA A 239 24.20 -2.62 -4.17
C ALA A 239 24.19 -1.40 -5.11
N ILE A 240 23.01 -1.08 -5.63
CA ILE A 240 22.77 0.12 -6.44
C ILE A 240 22.38 1.27 -5.52
N THR A 241 21.49 1.01 -4.57
CA THR A 241 20.93 1.96 -3.63
C THR A 241 20.36 1.22 -2.41
N SER A 242 19.75 1.92 -1.49
CA SER A 242 19.02 1.35 -0.37
C SER A 242 17.64 2.00 -0.25
N THR A 243 16.71 1.27 0.36
CA THR A 243 15.35 1.72 0.67
C THR A 243 14.92 1.20 2.03
N VAL A 244 13.71 1.55 2.44
CA VAL A 244 13.09 1.03 3.66
C VAL A 244 12.05 -0.01 3.28
N LEU A 245 12.12 -1.20 3.87
CA LEU A 245 11.05 -2.18 3.85
C LEU A 245 10.11 -1.93 5.02
N HIS A 246 8.83 -2.07 4.76
CA HIS A 246 7.78 -2.01 5.77
C HIS A 246 7.16 -3.40 5.94
N GLY A 247 6.77 -3.73 7.18
CA GLY A 247 6.18 -5.02 7.46
C GLY A 247 5.61 -5.11 8.87
N VAL A 248 5.20 -6.31 9.23
CA VAL A 248 4.68 -6.62 10.57
C VAL A 248 5.84 -6.80 11.55
N GLY A 249 5.65 -6.36 12.79
CA GLY A 249 6.55 -6.59 13.91
C GLY A 249 7.46 -5.41 14.26
N GLY A 250 7.95 -5.37 15.48
CA GLY A 250 8.93 -4.42 16.01
C GLY A 250 8.63 -2.96 15.65
N SER A 251 9.58 -2.33 14.96
CA SER A 251 9.40 -0.95 14.44
C SER A 251 8.53 -0.90 13.18
N GLY A 252 8.15 -2.03 12.59
CA GLY A 252 7.49 -2.11 11.29
C GLY A 252 8.39 -1.76 10.11
N LYS A 253 9.69 -1.52 10.31
CA LYS A 253 10.64 -1.06 9.29
C LYS A 253 11.97 -1.80 9.36
N ALA A 254 12.57 -2.04 8.20
CA ALA A 254 13.92 -2.56 8.04
C ALA A 254 14.61 -1.90 6.85
N ASN A 255 15.92 -1.75 6.94
CA ASN A 255 16.71 -1.29 5.78
C ASN A 255 16.86 -2.42 4.76
N SER A 256 16.79 -2.08 3.49
CA SER A 256 16.99 -3.00 2.37
C SER A 256 17.94 -2.39 1.37
N ASN A 257 18.98 -3.12 1.02
CA ASN A 257 19.80 -2.79 -0.13
C ASN A 257 19.13 -3.29 -1.41
N ILE A 258 19.24 -2.55 -2.49
CA ILE A 258 18.72 -2.94 -3.79
C ILE A 258 19.84 -3.30 -4.72
N TYR A 259 19.75 -4.49 -5.28
CA TYR A 259 20.72 -5.09 -6.20
C TYR A 259 20.08 -5.31 -7.56
N ARG A 260 20.92 -5.49 -8.58
CA ARG A 260 20.51 -5.98 -9.90
C ARG A 260 20.97 -7.42 -10.05
N ILE A 261 20.03 -8.30 -10.38
CA ILE A 261 20.34 -9.65 -10.86
C ILE A 261 20.08 -9.73 -12.36
N SER A 262 20.95 -10.42 -13.09
CA SER A 262 20.81 -10.54 -14.55
C SER A 262 19.72 -11.52 -14.94
N GLN A 263 19.40 -12.49 -14.06
CA GLN A 263 18.33 -13.45 -14.28
C GLN A 263 17.84 -14.06 -12.97
N LEU A 264 16.51 -14.13 -12.81
CA LEU A 264 15.82 -15.03 -11.89
C LEU A 264 15.09 -16.08 -12.73
N GLN A 265 15.27 -17.36 -12.43
CA GLN A 265 14.58 -18.46 -13.11
C GLN A 265 13.79 -19.29 -12.09
N ILE A 266 12.53 -19.57 -12.40
CA ILE A 266 11.64 -20.44 -11.65
C ILE A 266 10.89 -21.36 -12.61
N GLY A 267 11.13 -22.66 -12.54
CA GLY A 267 10.67 -23.59 -13.58
C GLY A 267 11.12 -23.16 -14.98
N ASP A 268 10.17 -23.08 -15.92
CA ASP A 268 10.41 -22.65 -17.29
C ASP A 268 10.35 -21.13 -17.50
N VAL A 269 10.02 -20.38 -16.44
CA VAL A 269 9.90 -18.94 -16.49
C VAL A 269 11.21 -18.29 -16.04
N SER A 270 11.64 -17.26 -16.75
CA SER A 270 12.76 -16.44 -16.31
C SER A 270 12.46 -14.94 -16.46
N VAL A 271 12.96 -14.16 -15.51
CA VAL A 271 12.88 -12.70 -15.52
C VAL A 271 14.30 -12.16 -15.53
N GLY A 272 14.61 -11.39 -16.56
CA GLY A 272 15.92 -10.79 -16.76
C GLY A 272 16.01 -9.38 -16.22
N ASP A 273 17.23 -8.96 -15.85
CA ASP A 273 17.52 -7.60 -15.39
C ASP A 273 16.56 -7.10 -14.28
N LEU A 274 16.42 -7.91 -13.22
CA LEU A 274 15.48 -7.66 -12.14
C LEU A 274 16.13 -6.89 -10.99
N PRO A 275 15.56 -5.75 -10.53
CA PRO A 275 15.91 -5.17 -9.25
C PRO A 275 15.36 -6.04 -8.11
N VAL A 276 16.19 -6.34 -7.12
CA VAL A 276 15.81 -7.14 -5.95
C VAL A 276 16.27 -6.47 -4.68
N GLY A 277 15.41 -6.47 -3.68
CA GLY A 277 15.75 -6.02 -2.33
C GLY A 277 16.55 -7.08 -1.55
N THR A 278 16.89 -6.74 -0.31
CA THR A 278 17.46 -7.72 0.63
C THR A 278 16.78 -7.62 1.99
N PHE A 279 16.81 -8.72 2.72
CA PHE A 279 16.45 -8.79 4.13
C PHE A 279 17.58 -9.40 4.93
N ASP A 280 17.70 -8.95 6.18
CA ASP A 280 18.69 -9.47 7.15
C ASP A 280 17.99 -9.85 8.46
N ASP A 281 16.91 -10.64 8.35
CA ASP A 281 16.21 -11.20 9.50
C ASP A 281 16.76 -12.61 9.79
N PRO A 282 17.27 -12.87 11.00
CA PRO A 282 17.88 -14.17 11.32
C PRO A 282 16.91 -15.34 11.25
N VAL A 283 15.62 -15.13 11.56
CA VAL A 283 14.60 -16.18 11.54
C VAL A 283 14.24 -16.52 10.10
N ILE A 284 13.95 -15.50 9.29
CA ILE A 284 13.59 -15.68 7.88
C ILE A 284 14.78 -16.26 7.11
N SER A 285 16.01 -15.79 7.37
CA SER A 285 17.24 -16.24 6.68
C SER A 285 17.62 -17.70 6.99
N GLN A 286 17.10 -18.29 8.08
CA GLN A 286 17.25 -19.73 8.36
C GLN A 286 16.24 -20.57 7.56
N LEU A 287 15.12 -20.00 7.15
CA LEU A 287 14.05 -20.71 6.46
C LEU A 287 14.15 -20.56 4.93
N ALA A 288 14.61 -19.41 4.45
CA ALA A 288 14.60 -19.06 3.04
C ALA A 288 15.87 -18.30 2.62
N ASP A 289 16.32 -18.58 1.40
CA ASP A 289 17.38 -17.82 0.72
C ASP A 289 16.83 -16.52 0.12
N GLY A 290 15.52 -16.48 -0.14
CA GLY A 290 14.85 -15.34 -0.73
C GLY A 290 13.32 -15.41 -0.66
N ILE A 291 12.71 -14.34 -1.14
CA ILE A 291 11.26 -14.13 -1.19
C ILE A 291 10.89 -13.73 -2.62
N ILE A 292 9.89 -14.38 -3.22
CA ILE A 292 9.26 -13.95 -4.47
C ILE A 292 8.07 -13.07 -4.09
N GLY A 293 8.22 -11.76 -4.29
CA GLY A 293 7.18 -10.79 -3.97
C GLY A 293 6.33 -10.37 -5.17
N THR A 294 5.34 -9.52 -4.88
CA THR A 294 4.33 -9.08 -5.85
C THR A 294 4.90 -8.26 -7.00
N ALA A 295 6.01 -7.53 -6.82
CA ALA A 295 6.66 -6.81 -7.91
C ALA A 295 7.04 -7.71 -9.10
N MET A 296 7.39 -8.99 -8.84
CA MET A 296 7.64 -9.98 -9.88
C MET A 296 6.34 -10.69 -10.29
N LEU A 297 5.48 -11.03 -9.31
CA LEU A 297 4.28 -11.83 -9.57
C LEU A 297 3.22 -11.05 -10.36
N ALA A 298 3.19 -9.73 -10.24
CA ALA A 298 2.19 -8.87 -10.89
C ALA A 298 2.25 -8.88 -12.43
N ASP A 299 3.37 -9.29 -13.00
CA ASP A 299 3.52 -9.48 -14.45
C ASP A 299 2.90 -10.79 -14.97
N PHE A 300 2.33 -11.61 -14.07
CA PHE A 300 1.74 -12.91 -14.39
C PHE A 300 0.31 -13.02 -13.85
N MET A 301 -0.46 -13.88 -14.48
CA MET A 301 -1.59 -14.51 -13.82
C MET A 301 -1.03 -15.68 -13.00
N VAL A 302 -1.11 -15.58 -11.67
CA VAL A 302 -0.50 -16.52 -10.73
C VAL A 302 -1.57 -17.49 -10.24
N THR A 303 -1.38 -18.78 -10.47
CA THR A 303 -2.26 -19.80 -9.91
C THR A 303 -1.48 -20.66 -8.91
N ILE A 304 -1.92 -20.66 -7.65
CA ILE A 304 -1.36 -21.49 -6.59
C ILE A 304 -2.40 -22.54 -6.19
N ASN A 305 -2.12 -23.80 -6.53
CA ASN A 305 -2.95 -24.92 -6.14
C ASN A 305 -2.40 -25.50 -4.83
N TYR A 306 -2.95 -25.08 -3.70
CA TYR A 306 -2.50 -25.52 -2.38
C TYR A 306 -2.72 -27.02 -2.14
N PRO A 307 -3.88 -27.61 -2.50
CA PRO A 307 -4.10 -29.05 -2.39
C PRO A 307 -3.08 -29.89 -3.17
N GLU A 308 -2.71 -29.47 -4.37
CA GLU A 308 -1.80 -30.21 -5.23
C GLU A 308 -0.31 -29.80 -5.05
N GLY A 309 -0.03 -28.74 -4.30
CA GLY A 309 1.34 -28.28 -4.05
C GLY A 309 2.08 -27.83 -5.31
N ARG A 310 1.41 -27.05 -6.15
CA ARG A 310 2.00 -26.52 -7.40
C ARG A 310 1.56 -25.09 -7.69
N MET A 311 2.37 -24.37 -8.43
CA MET A 311 2.12 -23.02 -8.93
C MET A 311 2.24 -22.98 -10.44
N GLU A 312 1.44 -22.13 -11.08
CA GLU A 312 1.52 -21.83 -12.51
C GLU A 312 1.66 -20.31 -12.69
N LEU A 313 2.58 -19.88 -13.54
CA LEU A 313 2.82 -18.50 -13.91
C LEU A 313 2.53 -18.32 -15.40
N THR A 314 1.40 -17.73 -15.74
CA THR A 314 1.03 -17.48 -17.14
C THR A 314 1.14 -15.98 -17.45
N HIS A 315 1.85 -15.64 -18.53
CA HIS A 315 2.03 -14.26 -18.95
C HIS A 315 0.80 -13.68 -19.66
N LYS A 316 -0.15 -14.51 -20.03
CA LYS A 316 -1.40 -14.10 -20.69
C LYS A 316 -2.58 -14.37 -19.75
N PRO A 317 -3.51 -13.40 -19.60
CA PRO A 317 -4.73 -13.66 -18.84
C PRO A 317 -5.50 -14.85 -19.42
N LEU A 318 -5.87 -15.78 -18.55
CA LEU A 318 -6.75 -16.88 -18.91
C LEU A 318 -8.21 -16.50 -18.65
N PRO A 319 -9.18 -17.06 -19.39
CA PRO A 319 -10.58 -16.92 -19.04
C PRO A 319 -10.84 -17.49 -17.64
N THR A 320 -11.45 -16.70 -16.80
CA THR A 320 -11.80 -17.08 -15.43
C THR A 320 -13.27 -16.87 -15.18
N THR A 321 -13.86 -17.74 -14.35
CA THR A 321 -15.22 -17.63 -13.82
C THR A 321 -15.15 -17.32 -12.33
N ASP A 322 -16.24 -16.82 -11.76
CA ASP A 322 -16.39 -16.62 -10.32
C ASP A 322 -15.37 -15.69 -9.67
N ALA A 323 -15.03 -14.60 -10.38
CA ALA A 323 -14.13 -13.56 -9.91
C ALA A 323 -14.62 -12.91 -8.60
N ILE A 324 -13.68 -12.66 -7.70
CA ILE A 324 -13.86 -11.81 -6.52
C ILE A 324 -13.07 -10.53 -6.79
N PRO A 325 -13.74 -9.37 -6.95
CA PRO A 325 -13.05 -8.11 -7.15
C PRO A 325 -12.22 -7.75 -5.91
N ILE A 326 -10.99 -7.30 -6.15
CA ILE A 326 -10.08 -6.83 -5.10
C ILE A 326 -9.62 -5.41 -5.37
N TRP A 327 -8.86 -4.86 -4.43
CA TRP A 327 -8.12 -3.62 -4.59
C TRP A 327 -6.62 -3.92 -4.54
N CYS A 328 -5.86 -3.34 -5.45
CA CYS A 328 -4.41 -3.43 -5.46
C CYS A 328 -3.84 -2.07 -5.03
N VAL A 329 -3.31 -1.99 -3.81
CA VAL A 329 -2.75 -0.76 -3.25
C VAL A 329 -1.28 -0.99 -2.96
N SER A 330 -0.39 -0.21 -3.59
CA SER A 330 1.07 -0.38 -3.47
C SER A 330 1.51 -1.85 -3.67
N ASN A 331 0.99 -2.48 -4.72
CA ASN A 331 1.18 -3.90 -5.07
C ASN A 331 0.63 -4.93 -4.05
N MET A 332 -0.05 -4.50 -2.99
CA MET A 332 -0.73 -5.40 -2.06
C MET A 332 -2.17 -5.67 -2.51
N LEU A 333 -2.57 -6.94 -2.47
CA LEU A 333 -3.90 -7.38 -2.85
C LEU A 333 -4.84 -7.32 -1.64
N LEU A 334 -5.77 -6.37 -1.64
CA LEU A 334 -6.75 -6.18 -0.59
C LEU A 334 -8.08 -6.86 -0.99
N LEU A 335 -8.40 -7.94 -0.30
CA LEU A 335 -9.62 -8.71 -0.44
C LEU A 335 -10.73 -8.12 0.43
N PRO A 336 -11.81 -7.60 -0.13
CA PRO A 336 -13.00 -7.26 0.64
C PRO A 336 -13.63 -8.51 1.23
N ALA A 337 -13.71 -8.58 2.54
CA ALA A 337 -14.33 -9.70 3.25
C ALA A 337 -15.04 -9.22 4.52
N ASP A 338 -15.98 -10.03 4.99
CA ASP A 338 -16.63 -9.86 6.27
C ASP A 338 -15.96 -10.77 7.31
N ALA A 339 -15.59 -10.19 8.44
CA ALA A 339 -15.02 -10.88 9.57
C ALA A 339 -16.03 -10.88 10.72
N ASN A 340 -16.67 -12.01 11.01
CA ASN A 340 -17.69 -12.15 12.03
C ASN A 340 -18.80 -11.05 11.96
N GLY A 341 -19.27 -10.70 10.76
CA GLY A 341 -20.29 -9.67 10.56
C GLY A 341 -19.76 -8.23 10.44
N LYS A 342 -18.44 -8.05 10.40
CA LYS A 342 -17.79 -6.74 10.22
C LYS A 342 -17.07 -6.69 8.88
N PRO A 343 -17.48 -5.81 7.95
CA PRO A 343 -16.78 -5.67 6.66
C PRO A 343 -15.40 -5.05 6.84
N GLY A 344 -14.45 -5.49 6.02
CA GLY A 344 -13.08 -4.99 6.02
C GLY A 344 -12.30 -5.39 4.78
N ASN A 345 -11.05 -4.94 4.70
CA ASN A 345 -10.12 -5.28 3.63
C ASN A 345 -8.96 -6.10 4.20
N PHE A 346 -8.70 -7.26 3.62
CA PHE A 346 -7.71 -8.22 4.08
C PHE A 346 -6.60 -8.37 3.05
N ILE A 347 -5.35 -8.27 3.45
CA ILE A 347 -4.23 -8.60 2.56
C ILE A 347 -4.31 -10.10 2.25
N VAL A 348 -4.26 -10.46 0.96
CA VAL A 348 -4.07 -11.86 0.54
C VAL A 348 -2.58 -12.16 0.60
N ASP A 349 -2.18 -12.99 1.56
CA ASP A 349 -0.78 -13.17 1.91
C ASP A 349 -0.41 -14.67 1.98
N THR A 350 0.29 -15.12 0.94
CA THR A 350 0.77 -16.51 0.86
C THR A 350 2.04 -16.75 1.69
N GLY A 351 2.68 -15.68 2.18
CA GLY A 351 3.79 -15.71 3.14
C GLY A 351 3.35 -15.70 4.61
N ALA A 352 2.06 -15.51 4.89
CA ALA A 352 1.54 -15.56 6.25
C ALA A 352 1.18 -17.00 6.66
N ILE A 353 1.79 -17.48 7.75
CA ILE A 353 1.56 -18.84 8.27
C ILE A 353 0.15 -19.05 8.86
N THR A 354 -0.54 -17.97 9.20
CA THR A 354 -1.91 -17.94 9.73
C THR A 354 -2.58 -16.61 9.38
N SER A 355 -3.90 -16.61 9.34
CA SER A 355 -4.67 -15.37 9.17
C SER A 355 -4.71 -14.58 10.48
N VAL A 356 -4.66 -13.26 10.38
CA VAL A 356 -4.72 -12.36 11.52
C VAL A 356 -5.69 -11.22 11.28
N LEU A 357 -6.25 -10.66 12.37
CA LEU A 357 -6.99 -9.41 12.35
C LEU A 357 -6.10 -8.24 12.77
N SER A 358 -6.47 -7.04 12.38
CA SER A 358 -5.94 -5.84 13.02
C SER A 358 -6.55 -5.66 14.42
N LEU A 359 -5.80 -5.07 15.36
CA LEU A 359 -6.36 -4.68 16.66
C LEU A 359 -7.55 -3.73 16.51
N SER A 360 -7.57 -2.88 15.49
CA SER A 360 -8.70 -2.01 15.14
C SER A 360 -9.95 -2.83 14.85
N MET A 361 -9.84 -3.86 14.00
CA MET A 361 -10.94 -4.75 13.67
C MET A 361 -11.41 -5.56 14.88
N ALA A 362 -10.50 -6.10 15.69
CA ALA A 362 -10.85 -6.80 16.93
C ALA A 362 -11.61 -5.90 17.92
N ASN A 363 -11.15 -4.65 18.10
CA ASN A 363 -11.84 -3.64 18.91
C ASN A 363 -13.24 -3.33 18.37
N ALA A 364 -13.42 -3.24 17.05
CA ALA A 364 -14.72 -3.04 16.43
C ALA A 364 -15.69 -4.21 16.65
N MET A 365 -15.15 -5.42 16.95
CA MET A 365 -15.92 -6.60 17.38
C MET A 365 -16.15 -6.66 18.88
N GLY A 366 -15.64 -5.70 19.65
CA GLY A 366 -15.72 -5.68 21.11
C GLY A 366 -14.67 -6.53 21.82
N ILE A 367 -13.64 -7.01 21.10
CA ILE A 367 -12.55 -7.80 21.63
C ILE A 367 -11.32 -6.91 21.82
N ASN A 368 -10.86 -6.80 23.07
CA ASN A 368 -9.73 -5.94 23.44
C ASN A 368 -8.96 -6.57 24.62
N GLU A 369 -7.92 -5.91 25.09
CA GLU A 369 -7.06 -6.38 26.19
C GLU A 369 -7.82 -6.67 27.50
N LYS A 370 -9.00 -6.08 27.70
CA LYS A 370 -9.85 -6.31 28.88
C LYS A 370 -10.78 -7.50 28.71
N THR A 371 -10.87 -8.08 27.51
CA THR A 371 -11.70 -9.25 27.24
C THR A 371 -11.07 -10.47 27.92
N PRO A 372 -11.79 -11.17 28.81
CA PRO A 372 -11.23 -12.33 29.54
C PRO A 372 -10.69 -13.40 28.59
N GLY A 373 -9.43 -13.78 28.79
CA GLY A 373 -8.75 -14.82 28.00
C GLY A 373 -8.34 -14.39 26.57
N ALA A 374 -8.53 -13.12 26.19
CA ALA A 374 -8.12 -12.64 24.86
C ALA A 374 -6.62 -12.31 24.79
N LEU A 375 -6.02 -11.81 25.86
CA LEU A 375 -4.59 -11.46 25.86
C LEU A 375 -3.72 -12.72 25.85
N VAL A 376 -2.81 -12.81 24.90
CA VAL A 376 -1.85 -13.92 24.78
C VAL A 376 -0.43 -13.38 24.69
N ASP A 377 0.49 -14.06 25.39
CA ASP A 377 1.93 -13.78 25.31
C ASP A 377 2.54 -14.59 24.15
N MET A 378 2.26 -14.15 22.94
CA MET A 378 2.81 -14.74 21.72
C MET A 378 3.45 -13.64 20.89
N GLY A 379 4.77 -13.74 20.70
CA GLY A 379 5.48 -12.90 19.74
C GLY A 379 5.17 -13.33 18.30
N ILE A 380 4.71 -12.40 17.46
CA ILE A 380 4.65 -12.60 16.02
C ILE A 380 5.87 -11.90 15.42
N ALA A 381 6.69 -12.67 14.71
CA ALA A 381 7.86 -12.15 14.01
C ALA A 381 7.52 -11.83 12.54
N GLY A 382 8.02 -10.72 12.05
CA GLY A 382 7.95 -10.29 10.67
C GLY A 382 9.12 -9.37 10.34
N VAL A 383 9.13 -8.77 9.15
CA VAL A 383 10.25 -7.93 8.66
C VAL A 383 10.65 -6.81 9.63
N GLY A 384 9.74 -6.32 10.47
CA GLY A 384 10.01 -5.27 11.46
C GLY A 384 10.48 -5.77 12.83
N GLY A 385 10.66 -7.06 13.04
CA GLY A 385 11.04 -7.67 14.33
C GLY A 385 9.87 -8.36 15.05
N ALA A 386 10.00 -8.59 16.38
CA ALA A 386 8.94 -9.22 17.17
C ALA A 386 7.93 -8.19 17.68
N GLN A 387 6.64 -8.54 17.68
CA GLN A 387 5.56 -7.66 18.13
C GLN A 387 5.06 -8.00 19.54
N GLY A 388 4.62 -6.97 20.30
CA GLY A 388 4.36 -7.09 21.73
C GLY A 388 2.96 -7.55 22.11
N VAL A 389 1.88 -6.92 21.64
CA VAL A 389 0.51 -7.26 22.08
C VAL A 389 -0.20 -8.08 21.02
N THR A 390 -0.66 -9.26 21.43
CA THR A 390 -1.47 -10.14 20.58
C THR A 390 -2.74 -10.49 21.32
N LEU A 391 -3.89 -10.37 20.66
CA LEU A 391 -5.17 -10.85 21.16
C LEU A 391 -5.54 -12.16 20.45
N MET A 392 -6.17 -13.07 21.14
CA MET A 392 -6.69 -14.31 20.58
C MET A 392 -8.21 -14.27 20.54
N LEU A 393 -8.75 -14.62 19.37
CA LEU A 393 -10.16 -14.84 19.15
C LEU A 393 -10.38 -16.35 19.10
N PRO A 394 -11.36 -16.89 19.84
CA PRO A 394 -11.66 -18.33 19.81
C PRO A 394 -12.02 -18.81 18.39
N GLN A 395 -12.71 -17.96 17.62
CA GLN A 395 -13.15 -18.28 16.27
C GLN A 395 -13.25 -17.03 15.41
N LEU A 396 -12.85 -17.14 14.14
CA LEU A 396 -12.98 -16.12 13.14
C LEU A 396 -13.60 -16.72 11.87
N THR A 397 -14.75 -16.19 11.44
CA THR A 397 -15.32 -16.51 10.13
C THR A 397 -14.98 -15.38 9.17
N LEU A 398 -14.18 -15.70 8.14
CA LEU A 398 -13.94 -14.81 7.01
C LEU A 398 -14.86 -15.19 5.85
N LYS A 399 -15.69 -14.23 5.42
CA LYS A 399 -16.66 -14.43 4.34
C LYS A 399 -16.43 -13.41 3.24
N THR A 400 -16.09 -13.89 2.07
CA THR A 400 -16.07 -13.11 0.83
C THR A 400 -17.44 -13.19 0.13
N VAL A 401 -17.57 -12.54 -1.03
CA VAL A 401 -18.79 -12.66 -1.85
C VAL A 401 -19.02 -14.08 -2.40
N ARG A 402 -17.98 -14.93 -2.38
CA ARG A 402 -18.02 -16.29 -2.95
C ARG A 402 -17.74 -17.40 -1.95
N GLN A 403 -16.86 -17.16 -0.98
CA GLN A 403 -16.32 -18.17 -0.09
C GLN A 403 -16.49 -17.78 1.38
N SER A 404 -16.58 -18.77 2.24
CA SER A 404 -16.64 -18.58 3.69
C SER A 404 -15.82 -19.67 4.37
N GLU A 405 -14.86 -19.28 5.20
CA GLU A 405 -14.05 -20.17 6.02
C GLU A 405 -14.13 -19.77 7.48
N THR A 406 -14.20 -20.75 8.34
CA THR A 406 -14.17 -20.55 9.79
C THR A 406 -12.83 -21.04 10.33
N LEU A 407 -12.10 -20.13 10.93
CA LEU A 407 -10.78 -20.35 11.49
C LEU A 407 -10.88 -20.47 13.01
N ASN A 408 -10.27 -21.48 13.57
CA ASN A 408 -10.19 -21.66 15.02
C ASN A 408 -8.93 -20.97 15.54
N GLN A 409 -9.06 -20.19 16.61
CA GLN A 409 -7.97 -19.49 17.27
C GLN A 409 -7.28 -18.47 16.33
N ALA A 410 -8.02 -17.49 15.84
CA ALA A 410 -7.44 -16.38 15.11
C ALA A 410 -6.74 -15.40 16.05
N LEU A 411 -5.69 -14.75 15.54
CA LEU A 411 -4.92 -13.76 16.28
C LEU A 411 -5.30 -12.34 15.80
N ALA A 412 -5.20 -11.38 16.72
CA ALA A 412 -5.26 -9.96 16.33
C ALA A 412 -3.97 -9.26 16.78
N ILE A 413 -3.41 -8.49 15.87
CA ILE A 413 -2.13 -7.80 16.00
C ILE A 413 -2.21 -6.35 15.56
N ASP A 414 -1.22 -5.54 15.91
CA ASP A 414 -1.14 -4.18 15.42
C ASP A 414 -0.70 -4.16 13.95
N LEU A 415 -1.59 -3.71 13.06
CA LEU A 415 -1.33 -3.50 11.63
C LEU A 415 -1.34 -2.00 11.27
N LYS A 416 -1.18 -1.11 12.27
CA LYS A 416 -1.25 0.33 12.04
C LYS A 416 -0.16 0.82 11.09
N GLU A 417 1.06 0.32 11.23
CA GLU A 417 2.17 0.72 10.36
C GLU A 417 1.96 0.24 8.91
N VAL A 418 1.44 -0.98 8.74
CA VAL A 418 1.06 -1.51 7.41
C VAL A 418 -0.05 -0.65 6.79
N SER A 419 -1.07 -0.29 7.57
CA SER A 419 -2.16 0.59 7.13
C SER A 419 -1.65 1.98 6.73
N ARG A 420 -0.72 2.55 7.53
CA ARG A 420 -0.08 3.84 7.25
C ARG A 420 0.71 3.80 5.95
N MET A 421 1.52 2.77 5.75
CA MET A 421 2.29 2.56 4.51
C MET A 421 1.38 2.48 3.28
N LEU A 422 0.30 1.71 3.36
CA LEU A 422 -0.65 1.58 2.26
C LEU A 422 -1.55 2.82 2.10
N GLY A 423 -1.57 3.71 3.11
CA GLY A 423 -2.46 4.87 3.12
C GLY A 423 -3.95 4.49 3.16
N THR A 424 -4.25 3.28 3.63
CA THR A 424 -5.62 2.77 3.82
C THR A 424 -5.66 1.73 4.94
N GLU A 425 -6.78 1.65 5.64
CA GLU A 425 -6.95 0.69 6.74
C GLU A 425 -6.89 -0.75 6.23
N VAL A 426 -6.04 -1.54 6.89
CA VAL A 426 -5.94 -3.00 6.72
C VAL A 426 -6.65 -3.66 7.90
N SER A 427 -7.70 -4.39 7.61
CA SER A 427 -8.54 -5.05 8.62
C SER A 427 -7.94 -6.37 9.11
N GLY A 428 -7.02 -6.94 8.33
CA GLY A 428 -6.35 -8.19 8.65
C GLY A 428 -5.58 -8.76 7.46
N VAL A 429 -5.11 -9.98 7.64
CA VAL A 429 -4.39 -10.76 6.64
C VAL A 429 -5.11 -12.10 6.47
N ALA A 430 -5.41 -12.46 5.23
CA ALA A 430 -5.89 -13.79 4.84
C ALA A 430 -4.67 -14.65 4.48
N GLY A 431 -4.22 -15.46 5.43
CA GLY A 431 -3.02 -16.29 5.34
C GLY A 431 -3.30 -17.74 4.98
N PHE A 432 -2.32 -18.59 5.28
CA PHE A 432 -2.33 -20.00 4.89
C PHE A 432 -3.57 -20.77 5.35
N ASP A 433 -4.03 -20.57 6.59
CA ASP A 433 -5.18 -21.29 7.15
C ASP A 433 -6.50 -21.00 6.41
N PHE A 434 -6.64 -19.79 5.85
CA PHE A 434 -7.74 -19.45 4.94
C PHE A 434 -7.48 -20.01 3.52
N LEU A 435 -6.25 -19.88 3.00
CA LEU A 435 -5.93 -20.17 1.59
C LEU A 435 -5.74 -21.66 1.28
N LYS A 436 -5.30 -22.46 2.24
CA LYS A 436 -4.82 -23.87 2.06
C LYS A 436 -5.81 -24.83 1.40
N ASN A 437 -7.10 -24.51 1.43
CA ASN A 437 -8.14 -25.37 0.88
C ASN A 437 -8.50 -25.04 -0.57
N TYR A 438 -7.82 -24.03 -1.16
CA TYR A 438 -8.18 -23.49 -2.46
C TYR A 438 -7.07 -23.64 -3.50
N LYS A 439 -7.50 -23.70 -4.73
CA LYS A 439 -6.74 -23.24 -5.88
C LYS A 439 -6.98 -21.74 -5.97
N LEU A 440 -5.96 -20.96 -5.60
CA LEU A 440 -5.95 -19.50 -5.63
C LEU A 440 -5.43 -19.04 -6.99
N THR A 441 -6.19 -18.25 -7.73
CA THR A 441 -5.70 -17.55 -8.92
C THR A 441 -5.75 -16.05 -8.69
N LEU A 442 -4.63 -15.38 -8.92
CA LEU A 442 -4.44 -13.93 -8.81
C LEU A 442 -4.37 -13.35 -10.22
N ASP A 443 -5.37 -12.55 -10.58
CA ASP A 443 -5.40 -11.81 -11.85
C ASP A 443 -5.06 -10.34 -11.56
N TYR A 444 -3.78 -10.00 -11.64
CA TYR A 444 -3.30 -8.65 -11.44
C TYR A 444 -3.73 -7.69 -12.56
N TYR A 445 -4.09 -8.20 -13.75
CA TYR A 445 -4.51 -7.36 -14.86
C TYR A 445 -5.92 -6.78 -14.68
N LYS A 446 -6.76 -7.49 -13.91
CA LYS A 446 -8.17 -7.12 -13.67
C LYS A 446 -8.46 -6.71 -12.23
N ALA A 447 -7.47 -6.80 -11.34
CA ALA A 447 -7.67 -6.70 -9.89
C ALA A 447 -8.76 -7.67 -9.39
N GLU A 448 -8.58 -8.96 -9.68
CA GLU A 448 -9.50 -10.03 -9.32
C GLU A 448 -8.74 -11.22 -8.72
N ILE A 449 -9.39 -11.94 -7.82
CA ILE A 449 -8.93 -13.26 -7.40
C ILE A 449 -10.02 -14.31 -7.62
N HIS A 450 -9.59 -15.57 -7.75
CA HIS A 450 -10.47 -16.72 -7.86
C HIS A 450 -10.06 -17.74 -6.80
N LEU A 451 -11.04 -18.20 -6.03
CA LEU A 451 -10.88 -19.22 -5.00
C LEU A 451 -11.78 -20.40 -5.37
N THR A 452 -11.19 -21.48 -5.88
CA THR A 452 -11.91 -22.72 -6.24
C THR A 452 -11.42 -23.86 -5.34
N LYS A 453 -12.37 -24.71 -4.88
CA LYS A 453 -12.05 -25.92 -4.10
C LYS A 453 -11.71 -27.08 -5.01
#